data_f2a22e1542ac8bd5c3851b329dd3ce38
#
_entry.id   f2a22e1542ac8bd5c3851b329dd3ce38
#
_cell.length_a   1.000
_cell.length_b   1.000
_cell.length_c   1.000
_cell.angle_alpha   90.00
_cell.angle_beta   90.00
_cell.angle_gamma   90.00
#
_symmetry.space_group_name_H-M   'P 1'
#
loop_
_entity.id
_entity.type
_entity.pdbx_description
1 polymer ?
#
loop_
_entity_poly.entity_id
_entity_poly.type
_entity_poly.pdbx_seq_one_letter_code
_entity_poly.pdbx_strand_id
1 'polypeptide(L)'
;MTQQRVLRTLAASLLASLPFAASAAPLSLDVQGLIGRTNDPDHSVYHISEADLLKLPVHTITTSTTWTPKSTFSGPLLGDVLKLVDARADGIELRTIDDYSYTVSAREAERYGAILAYSRNGVRLTVSNFGPLFLIYPRDAYPSQLSGSAADAKFVWQIKGMGVK
;
A
#
# COMPACT_ATOMS: atom_id res chain seq x y z
N MET A 1 65.15 8.59 45.94
CA MET A 1 64.24 9.47 45.14
C MET A 1 63.58 8.65 44.11
N THR A 2 62.29 8.20 44.40
CA THR A 2 61.53 7.21 43.64
C THR A 2 60.46 7.96 42.85
N GLN A 3 60.55 7.97 41.53
CA GLN A 3 59.56 8.55 40.66
C GLN A 3 58.46 7.50 40.38
N GLN A 4 57.26 7.70 40.88
CA GLN A 4 56.06 6.92 40.53
C GLN A 4 55.52 7.41 39.18
N ARG A 5 55.51 6.52 38.17
CA ARG A 5 54.81 6.71 36.88
C ARG A 5 53.36 6.32 37.07
N VAL A 6 52.46 7.30 36.96
CA VAL A 6 50.99 7.06 36.91
C VAL A 6 50.63 6.72 35.48
N LEU A 7 50.24 5.46 35.26
CA LEU A 7 49.58 5.01 34.02
C LEU A 7 48.11 5.50 34.02
N ARG A 8 47.75 6.41 33.13
CA ARG A 8 46.38 6.77 32.85
C ARG A 8 45.86 5.83 31.75
N THR A 9 45.00 4.90 32.11
CA THR A 9 44.24 4.09 31.19
C THR A 9 43.07 4.90 30.65
N LEU A 10 43.09 5.23 29.37
CA LEU A 10 41.96 5.79 28.61
C LEU A 10 41.06 4.65 28.21
N ALA A 11 39.91 4.54 28.88
CA ALA A 11 38.81 3.67 28.46
C ALA A 11 38.06 4.33 27.31
N ALA A 12 38.26 3.84 26.08
CA ALA A 12 37.51 4.26 24.92
C ALA A 12 36.14 3.53 24.95
N SER A 13 35.09 4.26 25.30
CA SER A 13 33.69 3.75 25.21
C SER A 13 33.28 3.74 23.76
N LEU A 14 33.17 2.55 23.17
CA LEU A 14 32.63 2.30 21.84
C LEU A 14 31.10 2.36 21.95
N LEU A 15 30.46 3.49 21.59
CA LEU A 15 29.01 3.55 21.40
C LEU A 15 28.67 2.81 20.11
N ALA A 16 28.16 1.59 20.26
CA ALA A 16 27.55 0.84 19.16
C ALA A 16 26.22 1.50 18.82
N SER A 17 26.16 2.26 17.73
CA SER A 17 24.91 2.75 17.14
C SER A 17 24.16 1.58 16.50
N LEU A 18 23.14 1.06 17.20
CA LEU A 18 22.20 0.09 16.62
C LEU A 18 21.39 0.80 15.53
N PRO A 19 21.31 0.26 14.31
CA PRO A 19 20.44 0.80 13.29
C PRO A 19 18.99 0.64 13.76
N PHE A 20 18.28 1.74 13.93
CA PHE A 20 16.83 1.72 14.15
C PHE A 20 16.18 1.26 12.84
N ALA A 21 15.83 -0.02 12.75
CA ALA A 21 15.04 -0.54 11.65
C ALA A 21 13.64 0.12 11.75
N ALA A 22 13.37 1.09 10.89
CA ALA A 22 12.03 1.64 10.75
C ALA A 22 11.09 0.50 10.35
N SER A 23 10.30 0.01 11.30
CA SER A 23 9.28 -1.01 11.03
C SER A 23 8.25 -0.40 10.07
N ALA A 24 8.16 -0.96 8.86
CA ALA A 24 7.09 -0.61 7.94
C ALA A 24 5.75 -0.94 8.62
N ALA A 25 4.75 -0.06 8.49
CA ALA A 25 3.40 -0.36 8.96
C ALA A 25 2.93 -1.69 8.34
N PRO A 26 2.25 -2.57 9.11
CA PRO A 26 1.77 -3.83 8.58
C PRO A 26 0.83 -3.58 7.41
N LEU A 27 1.00 -4.35 6.34
CA LEU A 27 0.12 -4.33 5.19
C LEU A 27 -1.19 -5.03 5.58
N SER A 28 -2.25 -4.28 5.75
CA SER A 28 -3.58 -4.82 6.02
C SER A 28 -4.64 -3.97 5.30
N LEU A 29 -5.78 -4.57 5.01
CA LEU A 29 -6.88 -3.89 4.35
C LEU A 29 -8.20 -4.39 4.95
N ASP A 30 -8.99 -3.48 5.50
CA ASP A 30 -10.32 -3.77 6.00
C ASP A 30 -11.36 -3.53 4.89
N VAL A 31 -12.16 -4.55 4.60
CA VAL A 31 -13.21 -4.47 3.57
C VAL A 31 -14.58 -4.67 4.22
N GLN A 32 -15.51 -3.78 3.91
CA GLN A 32 -16.87 -3.81 4.44
C GLN A 32 -17.90 -3.40 3.38
N GLY A 33 -19.20 -3.45 3.74
CA GLY A 33 -20.31 -3.08 2.86
C GLY A 33 -20.92 -4.28 2.16
N LEU A 34 -21.24 -4.16 0.87
CA LEU A 34 -21.91 -5.23 0.10
C LEU A 34 -20.92 -6.33 -0.29
N ILE A 35 -20.47 -7.09 0.71
CA ILE A 35 -19.58 -8.25 0.59
C ILE A 35 -20.30 -9.53 1.02
N GLY A 36 -19.94 -10.65 0.39
CA GLY A 36 -20.53 -11.95 0.70
C GLY A 36 -19.73 -12.80 1.67
N ARG A 37 -18.52 -12.35 2.02
CA ARG A 37 -17.64 -13.03 2.99
C ARG A 37 -17.14 -12.06 4.02
N THR A 38 -17.16 -12.48 5.29
CA THR A 38 -16.58 -11.75 6.42
C THR A 38 -15.76 -12.72 7.27
N ASN A 39 -14.71 -12.25 7.93
CA ASN A 39 -13.98 -13.00 8.96
C ASN A 39 -14.09 -12.32 10.34
N ASP A 40 -14.78 -11.18 10.40
CA ASP A 40 -15.28 -10.54 11.60
C ASP A 40 -16.79 -10.29 11.43
N PRO A 41 -17.63 -11.28 11.76
CA PRO A 41 -19.08 -11.20 11.57
C PRO A 41 -19.74 -10.16 12.48
N ASP A 42 -19.18 -9.88 13.65
CA ASP A 42 -19.75 -8.92 14.61
C ASP A 42 -19.72 -7.49 14.06
N HIS A 43 -18.71 -7.16 13.24
CA HIS A 43 -18.56 -5.87 12.61
C HIS A 43 -18.86 -5.88 11.11
N SER A 44 -19.23 -7.04 10.53
CA SER A 44 -19.48 -7.21 9.09
C SER A 44 -18.27 -6.77 8.23
N VAL A 45 -17.06 -7.07 8.69
CA VAL A 45 -15.80 -6.71 8.06
C VAL A 45 -15.05 -7.96 7.60
N TYR A 46 -14.32 -7.85 6.51
CA TYR A 46 -13.28 -8.80 6.15
C TYR A 46 -11.90 -8.14 6.33
N HIS A 47 -11.16 -8.59 7.34
CA HIS A 47 -9.78 -8.17 7.58
C HIS A 47 -8.84 -8.97 6.67
N ILE A 48 -8.29 -8.35 5.65
CA ILE A 48 -7.28 -8.95 4.78
C ILE A 48 -5.91 -8.67 5.40
N SER A 49 -5.27 -9.75 5.88
CA SER A 49 -3.91 -9.66 6.43
C SER A 49 -2.86 -9.50 5.32
N GLU A 50 -1.65 -9.10 5.70
CA GLU A 50 -0.50 -9.09 4.78
C GLU A 50 -0.29 -10.46 4.13
N ALA A 51 -0.37 -11.53 4.93
CA ALA A 51 -0.21 -12.89 4.44
C ALA A 51 -1.26 -13.25 3.38
N ASP A 52 -2.50 -12.77 3.50
CA ASP A 52 -3.55 -13.01 2.52
C ASP A 52 -3.37 -12.18 1.25
N LEU A 53 -2.98 -10.91 1.38
CA LEU A 53 -2.64 -10.07 0.23
C LEU A 53 -1.48 -10.64 -0.59
N LEU A 54 -0.45 -11.15 0.09
CA LEU A 54 0.74 -11.73 -0.56
C LEU A 54 0.50 -13.11 -1.19
N LYS A 55 -0.60 -13.81 -0.86
CA LYS A 55 -1.03 -15.04 -1.55
C LYS A 55 -1.73 -14.78 -2.88
N LEU A 56 -2.27 -13.57 -3.07
CA LEU A 56 -2.91 -13.21 -4.34
C LEU A 56 -1.87 -13.11 -5.47
N PRO A 57 -2.27 -13.38 -6.72
CA PRO A 57 -1.37 -13.21 -7.87
C PRO A 57 -0.81 -11.79 -7.93
N VAL A 58 0.51 -11.70 -8.11
CA VAL A 58 1.20 -10.41 -8.21
C VAL A 58 1.21 -9.94 -9.66
N HIS A 59 0.76 -8.72 -9.87
CA HIS A 59 0.81 -8.03 -11.17
C HIS A 59 1.72 -6.82 -11.08
N THR A 60 2.28 -6.41 -12.21
CA THR A 60 3.15 -5.24 -12.31
C THR A 60 2.63 -4.26 -13.35
N ILE A 61 2.66 -2.97 -13.01
CA ILE A 61 2.36 -1.87 -13.92
C ILE A 61 3.54 -0.91 -13.93
N THR A 62 4.13 -0.66 -15.10
CA THR A 62 5.15 0.38 -15.26
C THR A 62 4.48 1.62 -15.84
N THR A 63 4.35 2.65 -15.03
CA THR A 63 3.62 3.88 -15.39
C THR A 63 4.11 5.08 -14.60
N SER A 64 3.80 6.29 -15.09
CA SER A 64 3.91 7.52 -14.32
C SER A 64 2.59 7.84 -13.62
N THR A 65 2.64 8.64 -12.57
CA THR A 65 1.47 9.29 -11.96
C THR A 65 1.74 10.79 -11.85
N THR A 66 0.77 11.57 -11.40
CA THR A 66 0.98 13.01 -11.15
C THR A 66 2.01 13.24 -10.04
N TRP A 67 2.16 12.28 -9.12
CA TRP A 67 3.05 12.38 -7.94
C TRP A 67 4.34 11.58 -8.06
N THR A 68 4.43 10.69 -9.03
CA THR A 68 5.62 9.84 -9.18
C THR A 68 6.12 9.84 -10.62
N PRO A 69 7.44 9.83 -10.84
CA PRO A 69 8.00 9.55 -12.15
C PRO A 69 7.63 8.13 -12.59
N LYS A 70 7.87 7.83 -13.87
CA LYS A 70 7.67 6.47 -14.39
C LYS A 70 8.38 5.44 -13.52
N SER A 71 7.61 4.53 -12.95
CA SER A 71 8.05 3.55 -11.97
C SER A 71 7.33 2.23 -12.19
N THR A 72 7.92 1.13 -11.73
CA THR A 72 7.29 -0.19 -11.74
C THR A 72 6.61 -0.44 -10.41
N PHE A 73 5.29 -0.55 -10.41
CA PHE A 73 4.47 -0.85 -9.26
C PHE A 73 4.08 -2.32 -9.25
N SER A 74 4.01 -2.97 -8.08
CA SER A 74 3.64 -4.38 -7.94
C SER A 74 2.64 -4.58 -6.82
N GLY A 75 1.64 -5.44 -7.08
CA GLY A 75 0.57 -5.78 -6.16
C GLY A 75 -0.50 -6.66 -6.82
N PRO A 76 -1.51 -7.12 -6.07
CA PRO A 76 -2.63 -7.87 -6.64
C PRO A 76 -3.54 -6.95 -7.47
N LEU A 77 -4.27 -7.53 -8.42
CA LEU A 77 -5.39 -6.83 -9.06
C LEU A 77 -6.44 -6.43 -8.01
N LEU A 78 -7.01 -5.23 -8.15
CA LEU A 78 -8.17 -4.86 -7.34
C LEU A 78 -9.29 -5.89 -7.49
N GLY A 79 -9.53 -6.39 -8.70
CA GLY A 79 -10.53 -7.43 -8.97
C GLY A 79 -10.31 -8.72 -8.21
N ASP A 80 -9.07 -9.15 -7.96
CA ASP A 80 -8.79 -10.36 -7.19
C ASP A 80 -9.07 -10.16 -5.69
N VAL A 81 -8.79 -8.96 -5.17
CA VAL A 81 -9.18 -8.59 -3.80
C VAL A 81 -10.70 -8.56 -3.65
N LEU A 82 -11.42 -8.02 -4.63
CA LEU A 82 -12.89 -7.99 -4.62
C LEU A 82 -13.51 -9.40 -4.70
N LYS A 83 -12.91 -10.31 -5.47
CA LYS A 83 -13.33 -11.73 -5.52
C LYS A 83 -13.09 -12.45 -4.20
N LEU A 84 -11.99 -12.14 -3.49
CA LEU A 84 -11.67 -12.73 -2.18
C LEU A 84 -12.80 -12.48 -1.17
N VAL A 85 -13.40 -11.29 -1.18
CA VAL A 85 -14.48 -10.89 -0.25
C VAL A 85 -15.89 -11.10 -0.81
N ASP A 86 -16.02 -11.66 -2.02
CA ASP A 86 -17.29 -11.78 -2.74
C ASP A 86 -18.05 -10.44 -2.82
N ALA A 87 -17.38 -9.42 -3.37
CA ALA A 87 -17.94 -8.09 -3.55
C ALA A 87 -19.14 -8.11 -4.52
N ARG A 88 -20.24 -7.46 -4.14
CA ARG A 88 -21.55 -7.53 -4.82
C ARG A 88 -22.02 -6.20 -5.39
N ALA A 89 -21.14 -5.21 -5.50
CA ALA A 89 -21.47 -3.91 -6.09
C ALA A 89 -20.28 -3.34 -6.86
N ASP A 90 -20.55 -2.32 -7.69
CA ASP A 90 -19.54 -1.70 -8.55
C ASP A 90 -18.81 -0.52 -7.88
N GLY A 91 -19.46 0.16 -6.95
CA GLY A 91 -18.85 1.29 -6.25
C GLY A 91 -17.89 0.81 -5.18
N ILE A 92 -16.61 1.16 -5.32
CA ILE A 92 -15.56 0.79 -4.37
C ILE A 92 -15.00 2.08 -3.76
N GLU A 93 -15.40 2.36 -2.54
CA GLU A 93 -14.90 3.48 -1.75
C GLU A 93 -13.57 3.10 -1.10
N LEU A 94 -12.50 3.72 -1.52
CA LEU A 94 -11.17 3.58 -0.93
C LEU A 94 -11.00 4.63 0.16
N ARG A 95 -10.61 4.21 1.37
CA ARG A 95 -10.37 5.08 2.53
C ARG A 95 -8.89 5.09 2.88
N THR A 96 -8.36 6.28 3.07
CA THR A 96 -6.94 6.50 3.36
C THR A 96 -6.67 6.71 4.85
N ILE A 97 -5.42 6.73 5.24
CA ILE A 97 -4.99 6.89 6.64
C ILE A 97 -5.42 8.26 7.20
N ASP A 98 -5.45 9.30 6.37
CA ASP A 98 -5.86 10.67 6.72
C ASP A 98 -7.37 10.92 6.56
N ASP A 99 -8.17 9.84 6.47
CA ASP A 99 -9.63 9.84 6.33
C ASP A 99 -10.16 10.45 5.02
N TYR A 100 -9.29 10.71 4.03
CA TYR A 100 -9.76 10.98 2.68
C TYR A 100 -10.42 9.72 2.09
N SER A 101 -11.42 9.90 1.24
CA SER A 101 -12.05 8.79 0.52
C SER A 101 -12.35 9.16 -0.93
N TYR A 102 -12.25 8.16 -1.79
CA TYR A 102 -12.64 8.28 -3.20
C TYR A 102 -13.28 6.98 -3.68
N THR A 103 -14.37 7.11 -4.46
CA THR A 103 -15.08 5.95 -5.00
C THR A 103 -14.66 5.71 -6.45
N VAL A 104 -14.17 4.49 -6.73
CA VAL A 104 -13.85 4.00 -8.08
C VAL A 104 -14.87 2.95 -8.52
N SER A 105 -14.99 2.70 -9.82
CA SER A 105 -15.78 1.59 -10.36
C SER A 105 -14.94 0.32 -10.40
N ALA A 106 -15.46 -0.78 -9.85
CA ALA A 106 -14.86 -2.10 -9.93
C ALA A 106 -14.68 -2.57 -11.38
N ARG A 107 -15.71 -2.34 -12.22
CA ARG A 107 -15.65 -2.68 -13.66
C ARG A 107 -14.61 -1.88 -14.41
N GLU A 108 -14.46 -0.59 -14.08
CA GLU A 108 -13.42 0.25 -14.69
C GLU A 108 -12.03 -0.23 -14.26
N ALA A 109 -11.85 -0.52 -12.97
CA ALA A 109 -10.59 -1.05 -12.45
C ALA A 109 -10.22 -2.40 -13.09
N GLU A 110 -11.18 -3.29 -13.25
CA GLU A 110 -11.00 -4.56 -13.94
C GLU A 110 -10.63 -4.36 -15.42
N ARG A 111 -11.35 -3.46 -16.13
CA ARG A 111 -11.10 -3.15 -17.55
C ARG A 111 -9.67 -2.71 -17.81
N TYR A 112 -9.11 -1.90 -16.92
CA TYR A 112 -7.73 -1.41 -17.06
C TYR A 112 -6.70 -2.26 -16.33
N GLY A 113 -7.11 -3.30 -15.61
CA GLY A 113 -6.20 -4.13 -14.83
C GLY A 113 -5.54 -3.35 -13.69
N ALA A 114 -6.29 -2.50 -12.99
CA ALA A 114 -5.77 -1.73 -11.87
C ALA A 114 -5.32 -2.62 -10.71
N ILE A 115 -4.19 -2.30 -10.10
CA ILE A 115 -3.60 -3.05 -8.99
C ILE A 115 -3.62 -2.25 -7.69
N LEU A 116 -3.73 -2.96 -6.57
CA LEU A 116 -3.41 -2.44 -5.24
C LEU A 116 -1.92 -2.66 -5.00
N ALA A 117 -1.10 -1.68 -5.40
CA ALA A 117 0.34 -1.78 -5.27
C ALA A 117 0.79 -1.67 -3.81
N TYR A 118 1.66 -2.57 -3.39
CA TYR A 118 2.35 -2.53 -2.10
C TYR A 118 3.86 -2.28 -2.25
N SER A 119 4.37 -2.26 -3.48
CA SER A 119 5.78 -1.94 -3.77
C SER A 119 5.94 -1.08 -5.02
N ARG A 120 7.03 -0.29 -5.05
CA ARG A 120 7.47 0.52 -6.18
C ARG A 120 8.94 0.28 -6.42
N ASN A 121 9.32 -0.07 -7.67
CA ASN A 121 10.70 -0.40 -8.07
C ASN A 121 11.34 -1.48 -7.15
N GLY A 122 10.55 -2.48 -6.74
CA GLY A 122 10.98 -3.56 -5.85
C GLY A 122 11.09 -3.18 -4.37
N VAL A 123 10.82 -1.92 -3.99
CA VAL A 123 10.86 -1.47 -2.60
C VAL A 123 9.44 -1.38 -2.05
N ARG A 124 9.23 -1.90 -0.83
CA ARG A 124 7.96 -1.83 -0.11
C ARG A 124 7.51 -0.38 0.05
N LEU A 125 6.23 -0.11 -0.21
CA LEU A 125 5.62 1.19 0.08
C LEU A 125 5.46 1.37 1.59
N THR A 126 5.81 2.56 2.07
CA THR A 126 5.64 3.01 3.45
C THR A 126 4.71 4.21 3.48
N VAL A 127 4.20 4.60 4.65
CA VAL A 127 3.33 5.78 4.80
C VAL A 127 3.98 7.04 4.23
N SER A 128 5.28 7.22 4.42
CA SER A 128 6.02 8.36 3.86
C SER A 128 6.23 8.28 2.34
N ASN A 129 5.85 7.17 1.70
CA ASN A 129 6.11 6.85 0.29
C ASN A 129 4.88 6.20 -0.36
N PHE A 130 3.69 6.83 -0.18
CA PHE A 130 2.40 6.43 -0.76
C PHE A 130 1.81 5.12 -0.24
N GLY A 131 2.43 4.44 0.74
CA GLY A 131 1.95 3.17 1.31
C GLY A 131 1.00 3.33 2.49
N PRO A 132 0.47 2.21 2.97
CA PRO A 132 0.83 0.82 2.67
C PRO A 132 0.36 0.32 1.31
N LEU A 133 -0.79 0.80 0.80
CA LEU A 133 -1.37 0.44 -0.49
C LEU A 133 -1.63 1.68 -1.35
N PHE A 134 -1.40 1.53 -2.66
CA PHE A 134 -1.62 2.56 -3.66
C PHE A 134 -2.40 1.96 -4.85
N LEU A 135 -3.56 2.51 -5.19
CA LEU A 135 -4.29 2.09 -6.39
C LEU A 135 -3.62 2.65 -7.63
N ILE A 136 -3.11 1.76 -8.48
CA ILE A 136 -2.38 2.11 -9.70
C ILE A 136 -3.12 1.62 -10.93
N TYR A 137 -3.34 2.53 -11.86
CA TYR A 137 -3.82 2.28 -13.22
C TYR A 137 -2.67 2.39 -14.22
N PRO A 138 -2.72 1.70 -15.38
CA PRO A 138 -1.70 1.79 -16.43
C PRO A 138 -1.84 3.08 -17.28
N ARG A 139 -1.64 4.25 -16.66
CA ARG A 139 -1.81 5.57 -17.29
C ARG A 139 -1.06 5.68 -18.60
N ASP A 140 0.21 5.27 -18.63
CA ASP A 140 1.06 5.42 -19.81
C ASP A 140 0.61 4.55 -21.00
N ALA A 141 -0.17 3.48 -20.72
CA ALA A 141 -0.78 2.64 -21.77
C ALA A 141 -2.11 3.21 -22.28
N TYR A 142 -2.81 4.02 -21.47
CA TYR A 142 -4.11 4.61 -21.78
C TYR A 142 -4.14 6.12 -21.49
N PRO A 143 -3.25 6.92 -22.11
CA PRO A 143 -3.08 8.33 -21.74
C PRO A 143 -4.32 9.17 -21.98
N SER A 144 -5.13 8.86 -23.00
CA SER A 144 -6.36 9.60 -23.30
C SER A 144 -7.47 9.40 -22.25
N GLN A 145 -7.49 8.24 -21.57
CA GLN A 145 -8.54 7.86 -20.60
C GLN A 145 -8.10 8.05 -19.14
N LEU A 146 -6.78 7.96 -18.89
CA LEU A 146 -6.21 7.94 -17.55
C LEU A 146 -5.31 9.15 -17.25
N SER A 147 -5.55 10.29 -17.94
CA SER A 147 -4.88 11.57 -17.69
C SER A 147 -5.89 12.67 -17.38
N GLY A 148 -5.41 13.72 -16.69
CA GLY A 148 -6.22 14.85 -16.25
C GLY A 148 -6.79 14.66 -14.84
N SER A 149 -7.32 15.73 -14.26
CA SER A 149 -7.70 15.82 -12.84
C SER A 149 -8.69 14.74 -12.39
N ALA A 150 -9.68 14.41 -13.21
CA ALA A 150 -10.64 13.35 -12.92
C ALA A 150 -10.01 11.94 -12.89
N ALA A 151 -9.02 11.70 -13.74
CA ALA A 151 -8.28 10.45 -13.74
C ALA A 151 -7.27 10.40 -12.59
N ASP A 152 -6.63 11.53 -12.26
CA ASP A 152 -5.69 11.65 -11.15
C ASP A 152 -6.32 11.28 -9.82
N ALA A 153 -7.57 11.67 -9.58
CA ALA A 153 -8.30 11.35 -8.36
C ALA A 153 -8.47 9.83 -8.11
N LYS A 154 -8.37 9.00 -9.16
CA LYS A 154 -8.46 7.53 -9.05
C LYS A 154 -7.19 6.88 -8.50
N PHE A 155 -6.06 7.59 -8.54
CA PHE A 155 -4.78 7.09 -8.01
C PHE A 155 -4.72 7.37 -6.51
N VAL A 156 -5.51 6.63 -5.74
CA VAL A 156 -5.62 6.78 -4.28
C VAL A 156 -4.44 6.07 -3.60
N TRP A 157 -3.73 6.77 -2.72
CA TRP A 157 -2.61 6.23 -1.94
C TRP A 157 -2.94 6.16 -0.44
N GLN A 158 -2.06 5.53 0.35
CA GLN A 158 -2.22 5.33 1.80
C GLN A 158 -3.55 4.65 2.18
N ILE A 159 -3.99 3.71 1.33
CA ILE A 159 -5.26 3.01 1.53
C ILE A 159 -5.16 2.11 2.77
N LYS A 160 -6.12 2.28 3.71
CA LYS A 160 -6.29 1.44 4.92
C LYS A 160 -7.58 0.65 4.92
N GLY A 161 -8.56 1.05 4.11
CA GLY A 161 -9.87 0.41 4.10
C GLY A 161 -10.62 0.57 2.78
N MET A 162 -11.62 -0.27 2.60
CA MET A 162 -12.46 -0.35 1.41
C MET A 162 -13.92 -0.55 1.80
N GLY A 163 -14.81 0.21 1.18
CA GLY A 163 -16.25 0.04 1.27
C GLY A 163 -16.83 -0.37 -0.08
N VAL A 164 -17.56 -1.49 -0.12
CA VAL A 164 -18.30 -1.96 -1.30
C VAL A 164 -19.73 -1.44 -1.24
N LYS A 165 -20.17 -0.63 -2.25
CA LYS A 165 -21.47 0.07 -2.24
C LYS A 165 -22.08 0.25 -3.65
#